data_cab9375d2b534565ccf27fcd755cd8f1
#
_entry.id   cab9375d2b534565ccf27fcd755cd8f1
#
_cell.length_a   1.000
_cell.length_b   1.000
_cell.length_c   1.000
_cell.angle_alpha   90.00
_cell.angle_beta   90.00
_cell.angle_gamma   90.00
#
_symmetry.space_group_name_H-M   'P 1'
#
loop_
_entity.id
_entity.type
_entity.pdbx_description
1 polymer ?
#
loop_
_entity_poly.entity_id
_entity_poly.type
_entity_poly.pdbx_seq_one_letter_code
_entity_poly.pdbx_strand_id
1 'polypeptide(L)'
;DEIQTLPVHLAECTMKILNDMLHLCRCSILFCTATQPNFQTRADFKGIDRIVPLVENPTAIFAATKRVEYYPIADYEVQSMDSIAQKVCEEKEPVLIVCNTKKKAKALFDIIKEKGNMQVLHLSTNMCQKHRMAVIDKVKSKLKNGEKLILCSTQLIEAGVDMDFPIVFRELAPLESIIQSAGRCNREGKLEKGKVFLFQLEEKGQPSAEYKTFTQFAQLCYHNNENRLT
;
A
#
# COMPACT_ATOMS: atom_id res chain seq x y z
N ASP A 1 16.55 5.19 2.52
CA ASP A 1 15.11 5.41 2.46
C ASP A 1 14.43 4.18 1.84
N GLU A 2 13.22 3.82 2.31
CA GLU A 2 12.41 2.69 1.81
C GLU A 2 13.18 1.34 1.82
N ILE A 3 13.95 1.07 2.90
CA ILE A 3 14.82 -0.11 2.99
C ILE A 3 14.03 -1.43 2.97
N GLN A 4 12.74 -1.43 3.29
CA GLN A 4 11.86 -2.61 3.19
C GLN A 4 11.68 -3.10 1.75
N THR A 5 12.01 -2.28 0.74
CA THR A 5 11.97 -2.68 -0.68
C THR A 5 13.17 -3.53 -1.09
N LEU A 6 14.14 -3.71 -0.20
CA LEU A 6 15.32 -4.53 -0.46
C LEU A 6 14.89 -6.00 -0.68
N PRO A 7 15.24 -6.61 -1.83
CA PRO A 7 14.94 -8.03 -2.07
C PRO A 7 15.53 -8.92 -0.99
N VAL A 8 14.75 -9.88 -0.49
CA VAL A 8 15.14 -10.77 0.61
C VAL A 8 16.46 -11.48 0.36
N HIS A 9 16.68 -11.97 -0.87
CA HIS A 9 17.91 -12.66 -1.26
C HIS A 9 19.15 -11.75 -1.27
N LEU A 10 19.00 -10.44 -1.25
CA LEU A 10 20.11 -9.47 -1.17
C LEU A 10 20.29 -8.93 0.26
N ALA A 11 19.38 -9.21 1.19
CA ALA A 11 19.37 -8.59 2.50
C ALA A 11 20.67 -8.85 3.28
N GLU A 12 21.11 -10.11 3.41
CA GLU A 12 22.33 -10.44 4.15
C GLU A 12 23.58 -9.81 3.55
N CYS A 13 23.72 -9.88 2.22
CA CYS A 13 24.86 -9.27 1.52
C CYS A 13 24.89 -7.75 1.73
N THR A 14 23.75 -7.11 1.65
CA THR A 14 23.63 -5.67 1.87
C THR A 14 23.96 -5.31 3.32
N MET A 15 23.40 -6.04 4.30
CA MET A 15 23.69 -5.78 5.73
C MET A 15 25.17 -5.99 6.04
N LYS A 16 25.83 -6.99 5.45
CA LYS A 16 27.27 -7.19 5.58
C LYS A 16 28.04 -5.97 5.08
N ILE A 17 27.73 -5.48 3.88
CA ILE A 17 28.41 -4.29 3.32
C ILE A 17 28.19 -3.08 4.24
N LEU A 18 26.99 -2.88 4.75
CA LEU A 18 26.69 -1.77 5.66
C LEU A 18 27.43 -1.90 6.98
N ASN A 19 27.56 -3.10 7.56
CA ASN A 19 28.39 -3.33 8.74
C ASN A 19 29.88 -3.02 8.45
N ASP A 20 30.41 -3.50 7.33
CA ASP A 20 31.80 -3.22 6.94
C ASP A 20 32.03 -1.69 6.79
N MET A 21 31.07 -0.97 6.21
CA MET A 21 31.12 0.49 6.12
C MET A 21 31.13 1.16 7.51
N LEU A 22 30.30 0.70 8.44
CA LEU A 22 30.25 1.23 9.81
C LEU A 22 31.56 1.02 10.58
N HIS A 23 32.25 -0.10 10.32
CA HIS A 23 33.52 -0.43 10.98
C HIS A 23 34.72 0.25 10.31
N LEU A 24 34.74 0.34 8.99
CA LEU A 24 35.89 0.86 8.24
C LEU A 24 35.81 2.36 7.97
N CYS A 25 34.59 2.91 7.90
CA CYS A 25 34.36 4.31 7.61
C CYS A 25 33.81 5.01 8.86
N ARG A 26 34.21 6.25 9.12
CA ARG A 26 33.61 7.08 10.18
C ARG A 26 32.25 7.63 9.70
N CYS A 27 31.26 6.74 9.57
CA CYS A 27 29.92 7.08 9.09
C CYS A 27 28.84 6.60 10.03
N SER A 28 27.65 7.14 9.90
CA SER A 28 26.42 6.66 10.50
C SER A 28 25.41 6.34 9.42
N ILE A 29 24.60 5.32 9.63
CA ILE A 29 23.56 4.89 8.68
C ILE A 29 22.21 5.11 9.31
N LEU A 30 21.33 5.83 8.62
CA LEU A 30 19.94 6.05 9.00
C LEU A 30 19.01 5.23 8.11
N PHE A 31 18.23 4.33 8.71
CA PHE A 31 17.13 3.65 8.03
C PHE A 31 15.84 4.47 8.20
N CYS A 32 15.23 4.81 7.08
CA CYS A 32 14.00 5.59 7.04
C CYS A 32 12.96 4.80 6.25
N THR A 33 11.86 4.43 6.88
CA THR A 33 10.80 3.61 6.25
C THR A 33 9.51 3.70 7.05
N ALA A 34 8.38 3.53 6.39
CA ALA A 34 7.07 3.43 7.05
C ALA A 34 6.87 2.08 7.76
N THR A 35 7.54 1.02 7.29
CA THR A 35 7.46 -0.34 7.83
C THR A 35 8.88 -0.88 8.06
N GLN A 36 9.34 -0.82 9.32
CA GLN A 36 10.72 -1.18 9.66
C GLN A 36 10.91 -2.71 9.72
N PRO A 37 11.66 -3.32 8.79
CA PRO A 37 12.06 -4.72 8.91
C PRO A 37 13.02 -4.92 10.09
N ASN A 38 13.01 -6.12 10.67
CA ASN A 38 13.98 -6.46 11.69
C ASN A 38 15.31 -6.87 11.05
N PHE A 39 16.24 -5.95 10.99
CA PHE A 39 17.59 -6.15 10.46
C PHE A 39 18.65 -6.46 11.54
N GLN A 40 18.25 -6.72 12.76
CA GLN A 40 19.19 -7.16 13.78
C GLN A 40 19.71 -8.56 13.50
N THR A 41 20.98 -8.80 13.84
CA THR A 41 21.60 -10.14 13.76
C THR A 41 20.86 -11.12 14.66
N ARG A 42 20.52 -12.29 14.14
CA ARG A 42 19.88 -13.42 14.81
C ARG A 42 20.43 -14.74 14.27
N ALA A 43 20.00 -15.87 14.82
CA ALA A 43 20.57 -17.20 14.52
C ALA A 43 20.52 -17.56 13.02
N ASP A 44 19.48 -17.12 12.32
CA ASP A 44 19.18 -17.42 10.90
C ASP A 44 19.45 -16.25 9.95
N PHE A 45 19.97 -15.12 10.44
CA PHE A 45 20.17 -13.91 9.65
C PHE A 45 21.34 -13.08 10.17
N LYS A 46 22.34 -12.83 9.32
CA LYS A 46 23.43 -11.90 9.60
C LYS A 46 23.01 -10.48 9.23
N GLY A 47 22.49 -9.77 10.19
CA GLY A 47 22.04 -8.41 10.07
C GLY A 47 23.05 -7.36 10.53
N ILE A 48 22.55 -6.27 11.08
CA ILE A 48 23.34 -5.20 11.70
C ILE A 48 23.46 -5.46 13.20
N ASP A 49 24.67 -5.37 13.72
CA ASP A 49 24.98 -5.76 15.11
C ASP A 49 24.34 -4.81 16.13
N ARG A 50 24.24 -3.52 15.79
CA ARG A 50 23.67 -2.50 16.67
C ARG A 50 22.75 -1.56 15.89
N ILE A 51 21.46 -1.68 16.15
CA ILE A 51 20.44 -0.74 15.67
C ILE A 51 19.90 0.02 16.89
N VAL A 52 19.89 1.34 16.81
CA VAL A 52 19.37 2.22 17.87
C VAL A 52 18.13 2.95 17.31
N PRO A 53 16.95 2.78 17.91
CA PRO A 53 15.77 3.57 17.53
C PRO A 53 16.03 5.06 17.80
N LEU A 54 15.69 5.91 16.83
CA LEU A 54 15.73 7.37 17.03
C LEU A 54 14.58 7.87 17.88
N VAL A 55 13.47 7.11 17.91
CA VAL A 55 12.27 7.44 18.65
C VAL A 55 12.11 6.45 19.80
N GLU A 56 12.08 6.95 21.02
CA GLU A 56 11.99 6.11 22.23
C GLU A 56 10.67 5.36 22.34
N ASN A 57 9.55 5.99 21.95
CA ASN A 57 8.23 5.38 22.01
C ASN A 57 7.47 5.53 20.68
N PRO A 58 7.78 4.71 19.66
CA PRO A 58 7.10 4.78 18.38
C PRO A 58 5.62 4.43 18.48
N THR A 59 5.22 3.53 19.39
CA THR A 59 3.83 3.09 19.57
C THR A 59 2.91 4.27 19.94
N ALA A 60 3.34 5.17 20.81
CA ALA A 60 2.56 6.35 21.18
C ALA A 60 2.37 7.30 20.00
N ILE A 61 3.40 7.46 19.15
CA ILE A 61 3.31 8.29 17.95
C ILE A 61 2.35 7.66 16.94
N PHE A 62 2.46 6.36 16.69
CA PHE A 62 1.54 5.65 15.79
C PHE A 62 0.09 5.76 16.26
N ALA A 63 -0.17 5.57 17.56
CA ALA A 63 -1.50 5.72 18.12
C ALA A 63 -2.06 7.15 17.93
N ALA A 64 -1.23 8.17 18.17
CA ALA A 64 -1.63 9.59 18.01
C ALA A 64 -1.82 9.98 16.54
N THR A 65 -1.15 9.31 15.61
CA THR A 65 -1.23 9.60 14.17
C THR A 65 -2.13 8.64 13.39
N LYS A 66 -2.90 7.79 14.07
CA LYS A 66 -3.83 6.85 13.42
C LYS A 66 -4.92 7.63 12.66
N ARG A 67 -4.88 7.56 11.33
CA ARG A 67 -5.72 8.37 10.42
C ARG A 67 -6.74 7.55 9.64
N VAL A 68 -6.65 6.22 9.68
CA VAL A 68 -7.48 5.32 8.88
C VAL A 68 -8.08 4.22 9.73
N GLU A 69 -9.19 3.67 9.24
CA GLU A 69 -9.79 2.44 9.75
C GLU A 69 -9.88 1.42 8.63
N TYR A 70 -9.64 0.15 8.97
CA TYR A 70 -9.65 -0.96 8.02
C TYR A 70 -10.95 -1.74 8.14
N TYR A 71 -11.54 -2.03 6.99
CA TYR A 71 -12.81 -2.75 6.86
C TYR A 71 -12.62 -3.94 5.94
N PRO A 72 -12.69 -5.19 6.44
CA PRO A 72 -12.68 -6.36 5.57
C PRO A 72 -13.98 -6.43 4.77
N ILE A 73 -13.90 -6.70 3.48
CA ILE A 73 -15.08 -7.00 2.67
C ILE A 73 -15.34 -8.49 2.75
N ALA A 74 -16.55 -8.87 3.21
CA ALA A 74 -17.01 -10.26 3.35
C ALA A 74 -15.98 -11.13 4.08
N ASP A 75 -15.44 -10.64 5.20
CA ASP A 75 -14.44 -11.36 6.03
C ASP A 75 -13.28 -11.95 5.21
N TYR A 76 -12.83 -11.21 4.20
CA TYR A 76 -11.79 -11.61 3.24
C TYR A 76 -12.17 -12.76 2.29
N GLU A 77 -13.43 -13.14 2.19
CA GLU A 77 -13.86 -14.08 1.16
C GLU A 77 -13.64 -13.53 -0.25
N VAL A 78 -13.41 -14.45 -1.20
CA VAL A 78 -13.17 -14.10 -2.60
C VAL A 78 -14.42 -13.45 -3.20
N GLN A 79 -14.25 -12.24 -3.73
CA GLN A 79 -15.30 -11.45 -4.35
C GLN A 79 -15.18 -11.47 -5.87
N SER A 80 -16.31 -11.30 -6.56
CA SER A 80 -16.31 -11.03 -7.99
C SER A 80 -15.91 -9.57 -8.25
N MET A 81 -15.39 -9.30 -9.46
CA MET A 81 -15.08 -7.93 -9.87
C MET A 81 -16.32 -7.05 -9.92
N ASP A 82 -17.48 -7.61 -10.32
CA ASP A 82 -18.77 -6.89 -10.35
C ASP A 82 -19.23 -6.49 -8.95
N SER A 83 -19.07 -7.38 -7.94
CA SER A 83 -19.38 -7.07 -6.54
C SER A 83 -18.53 -5.90 -6.03
N ILE A 84 -17.22 -5.92 -6.29
CA ILE A 84 -16.33 -4.84 -5.87
C ILE A 84 -16.67 -3.54 -6.63
N ALA A 85 -16.88 -3.62 -7.95
CA ALA A 85 -17.25 -2.46 -8.75
C ALA A 85 -18.55 -1.81 -8.29
N GLN A 86 -19.54 -2.62 -7.89
CA GLN A 86 -20.80 -2.12 -7.34
C GLN A 86 -20.57 -1.37 -6.02
N LYS A 87 -19.86 -1.98 -5.05
CA LYS A 87 -19.53 -1.34 -3.77
C LYS A 87 -18.80 0.00 -3.95
N VAL A 88 -17.87 0.05 -4.89
CA VAL A 88 -17.13 1.27 -5.21
C VAL A 88 -18.03 2.35 -5.81
N CYS A 89 -18.99 1.97 -6.68
CA CYS A 89 -19.94 2.91 -7.28
C CYS A 89 -20.98 3.45 -6.27
N GLU A 90 -21.22 2.74 -5.18
CA GLU A 90 -22.13 3.18 -4.10
C GLU A 90 -21.50 4.29 -3.22
N GLU A 91 -20.17 4.40 -3.22
CA GLU A 91 -19.47 5.43 -2.45
C GLU A 91 -19.75 6.83 -3.02
N LYS A 92 -19.92 7.80 -2.13
CA LYS A 92 -20.23 9.19 -2.49
C LYS A 92 -19.01 10.07 -2.60
N GLU A 93 -17.91 9.65 -2.00
CA GLU A 93 -16.63 10.34 -1.93
C GLU A 93 -15.66 9.84 -3.03
N PRO A 94 -14.56 10.54 -3.29
CA PRO A 94 -13.51 10.04 -4.16
C PRO A 94 -12.93 8.70 -3.68
N VAL A 95 -12.74 7.77 -4.61
CA VAL A 95 -12.24 6.41 -4.29
C VAL A 95 -10.95 6.12 -5.04
N LEU A 96 -9.98 5.59 -4.33
CA LEU A 96 -8.81 4.92 -4.90
C LEU A 96 -9.00 3.40 -4.80
N ILE A 97 -8.84 2.69 -5.93
CA ILE A 97 -8.78 1.22 -5.96
C ILE A 97 -7.37 0.80 -6.32
N VAL A 98 -6.77 -0.08 -5.52
CA VAL A 98 -5.42 -0.61 -5.77
C VAL A 98 -5.48 -2.11 -5.94
N CYS A 99 -5.13 -2.59 -7.12
CA CYS A 99 -5.08 -4.00 -7.47
C CYS A 99 -3.63 -4.50 -7.58
N ASN A 100 -3.45 -5.80 -7.35
CA ASN A 100 -2.14 -6.44 -7.40
C ASN A 100 -1.59 -6.59 -8.82
N THR A 101 -2.45 -6.56 -9.84
CA THR A 101 -2.04 -6.70 -11.25
C THR A 101 -2.68 -5.66 -12.13
N LYS A 102 -1.97 -5.31 -13.22
CA LYS A 102 -2.46 -4.38 -14.25
C LYS A 102 -3.74 -4.89 -14.92
N LYS A 103 -3.84 -6.21 -15.09
CA LYS A 103 -5.02 -6.86 -15.69
C LYS A 103 -6.27 -6.64 -14.83
N LYS A 104 -6.17 -6.88 -13.51
CA LYS A 104 -7.27 -6.66 -12.56
C LYS A 104 -7.65 -5.18 -12.47
N ALA A 105 -6.67 -4.28 -12.38
CA ALA A 105 -6.91 -2.84 -12.33
C ALA A 105 -7.62 -2.34 -13.60
N LYS A 106 -7.23 -2.84 -14.78
CA LYS A 106 -7.87 -2.49 -16.05
C LYS A 106 -9.29 -3.06 -16.15
N ALA A 107 -9.49 -4.31 -15.75
CA ALA A 107 -10.82 -4.95 -15.78
C ALA A 107 -11.81 -4.21 -14.88
N LEU A 108 -11.42 -3.88 -13.62
CA LEU A 108 -12.25 -3.07 -12.74
C LEU A 108 -12.53 -1.69 -13.32
N PHE A 109 -11.53 -1.04 -13.91
CA PHE A 109 -11.74 0.24 -14.61
C PHE A 109 -12.80 0.13 -15.70
N ASP A 110 -12.76 -0.92 -16.53
CA ASP A 110 -13.71 -1.10 -17.62
C ASP A 110 -15.14 -1.35 -17.08
N ILE A 111 -15.30 -2.25 -16.10
CA ILE A 111 -16.59 -2.55 -15.47
C ILE A 111 -17.20 -1.30 -14.82
N ILE A 112 -16.41 -0.53 -14.06
CA ILE A 112 -16.90 0.68 -13.39
C ILE A 112 -17.26 1.76 -14.40
N LYS A 113 -16.48 1.88 -15.46
CA LYS A 113 -16.75 2.83 -16.56
C LYS A 113 -18.06 2.51 -17.27
N GLU A 114 -18.39 1.25 -17.48
CA GLU A 114 -19.65 0.81 -18.10
C GLU A 114 -20.86 1.10 -17.21
N LYS A 115 -20.70 1.05 -15.87
CA LYS A 115 -21.77 1.41 -14.92
C LYS A 115 -22.13 2.92 -14.91
N GLY A 116 -21.27 3.79 -15.44
CA GLY A 116 -21.62 5.09 -16.03
C GLY A 116 -21.87 6.28 -15.08
N ASN A 117 -21.80 6.14 -13.76
CA ASN A 117 -22.27 7.19 -12.85
C ASN A 117 -21.20 8.16 -12.33
N MET A 118 -19.91 7.88 -12.52
CA MET A 118 -18.82 8.75 -12.04
C MET A 118 -17.65 8.79 -13.03
N GLN A 119 -16.80 9.81 -12.89
CA GLN A 119 -15.57 9.86 -13.67
C GLN A 119 -14.59 8.80 -13.13
N VAL A 120 -14.22 7.86 -14.00
CA VAL A 120 -13.25 6.82 -13.70
C VAL A 120 -11.94 7.11 -14.44
N LEU A 121 -10.83 7.01 -13.74
CA LEU A 121 -9.48 7.15 -14.29
C LEU A 121 -8.68 5.87 -14.01
N HIS A 122 -7.73 5.58 -14.88
CA HIS A 122 -6.84 4.42 -14.73
C HIS A 122 -5.39 4.87 -14.69
N LEU A 123 -4.59 4.25 -13.82
CA LEU A 123 -3.16 4.55 -13.68
C LEU A 123 -2.36 3.26 -13.55
N SER A 124 -1.48 2.98 -14.51
CA SER A 124 -0.59 1.82 -14.45
C SER A 124 0.71 2.04 -15.21
N THR A 125 1.66 1.15 -14.99
CA THR A 125 2.96 1.18 -15.69
C THR A 125 2.86 0.84 -17.19
N ASN A 126 1.69 0.38 -17.69
CA ASN A 126 1.47 0.21 -19.13
C ASN A 126 1.32 1.55 -19.89
N MET A 127 1.15 2.65 -19.15
CA MET A 127 1.06 3.98 -19.72
C MET A 127 2.45 4.59 -19.87
N CYS A 128 2.70 5.35 -20.93
CA CYS A 128 3.95 6.12 -21.04
C CYS A 128 4.00 7.19 -19.94
N GLN A 129 5.20 7.64 -19.60
CA GLN A 129 5.43 8.59 -18.50
C GLN A 129 4.61 9.88 -18.64
N LYS A 130 4.59 10.47 -19.85
CA LYS A 130 3.82 11.69 -20.13
C LYS A 130 2.32 11.52 -19.84
N HIS A 131 1.75 10.37 -20.24
CA HIS A 131 0.34 10.07 -19.99
C HIS A 131 0.09 9.85 -18.49
N ARG A 132 0.99 9.12 -17.79
CA ARG A 132 0.89 8.95 -16.33
C ARG A 132 0.86 10.27 -15.60
N MET A 133 1.78 11.19 -15.94
CA MET A 133 1.83 12.52 -15.33
C MET A 133 0.53 13.29 -15.59
N ALA A 134 0.02 13.30 -16.81
CA ALA A 134 -1.24 13.96 -17.14
C ALA A 134 -2.43 13.40 -16.32
N VAL A 135 -2.50 12.08 -16.11
CA VAL A 135 -3.53 11.47 -15.25
C VAL A 135 -3.34 11.86 -13.80
N ILE A 136 -2.10 11.85 -13.28
CA ILE A 136 -1.79 12.26 -11.91
C ILE A 136 -2.21 13.70 -11.67
N ASP A 137 -1.84 14.62 -12.56
CA ASP A 137 -2.18 16.04 -12.44
C ASP A 137 -3.70 16.25 -12.50
N LYS A 138 -4.39 15.52 -13.37
CA LYS A 138 -5.86 15.55 -13.46
C LYS A 138 -6.52 15.06 -12.18
N VAL A 139 -6.04 13.95 -11.59
CA VAL A 139 -6.56 13.43 -10.32
C VAL A 139 -6.34 14.44 -9.20
N LYS A 140 -5.12 14.99 -9.06
CA LYS A 140 -4.80 15.99 -8.04
C LYS A 140 -5.69 17.22 -8.13
N SER A 141 -5.88 17.76 -9.33
CA SER A 141 -6.76 18.90 -9.57
C SER A 141 -8.19 18.62 -9.11
N LYS A 142 -8.72 17.44 -9.46
CA LYS A 142 -10.10 17.05 -9.09
C LYS A 142 -10.27 16.84 -7.59
N LEU A 143 -9.32 16.15 -6.94
CA LEU A 143 -9.34 15.98 -5.49
C LEU A 143 -9.30 17.33 -4.77
N LYS A 144 -8.48 18.26 -5.25
CA LYS A 144 -8.40 19.63 -4.70
C LYS A 144 -9.71 20.40 -4.83
N ASN A 145 -10.44 20.19 -5.92
CA ASN A 145 -11.73 20.83 -6.18
C ASN A 145 -12.90 20.11 -5.48
N GLY A 146 -12.68 19.03 -4.74
CA GLY A 146 -13.74 18.23 -4.11
C GLY A 146 -14.60 17.45 -5.13
N GLU A 147 -14.09 17.24 -6.33
CA GLU A 147 -14.83 16.51 -7.37
C GLU A 147 -14.78 15.00 -7.12
N LYS A 148 -15.92 14.35 -7.31
CA LYS A 148 -16.01 12.87 -7.21
C LYS A 148 -15.28 12.22 -8.37
N LEU A 149 -14.45 11.23 -8.05
CA LEU A 149 -13.77 10.40 -9.05
C LEU A 149 -13.40 9.03 -8.47
N ILE A 150 -13.21 8.07 -9.34
CA ILE A 150 -12.65 6.76 -9.01
C ILE A 150 -11.33 6.63 -9.76
N LEU A 151 -10.25 6.30 -9.03
CA LEU A 151 -8.96 5.98 -9.63
C LEU A 151 -8.68 4.49 -9.46
N CYS A 152 -8.61 3.76 -10.58
CA CYS A 152 -8.16 2.37 -10.60
C CYS A 152 -6.66 2.32 -10.87
N SER A 153 -5.87 1.79 -9.92
CA SER A 153 -4.42 1.75 -10.01
C SER A 153 -3.85 0.39 -9.59
N THR A 154 -2.56 0.24 -9.78
CA THR A 154 -1.73 -0.83 -9.22
C THR A 154 -0.86 -0.25 -8.11
N GLN A 155 0.10 -1.05 -7.59
CA GLN A 155 1.11 -0.62 -6.60
C GLN A 155 1.89 0.64 -7.04
N LEU A 156 1.76 1.08 -8.29
CA LEU A 156 2.37 2.33 -8.76
C LEU A 156 2.01 3.54 -7.89
N ILE A 157 0.82 3.53 -7.26
CA ILE A 157 0.35 4.62 -6.38
C ILE A 157 1.05 4.62 -5.01
N GLU A 158 1.64 3.51 -4.60
CA GLU A 158 2.22 3.32 -3.26
C GLU A 158 3.47 4.17 -3.07
N ALA A 159 4.29 4.34 -4.10
CA ALA A 159 5.52 5.12 -4.07
C ALA A 159 5.51 6.31 -5.04
N GLY A 160 6.07 7.43 -4.62
CA GLY A 160 6.35 8.58 -5.49
C GLY A 160 5.12 9.38 -5.97
N VAL A 161 3.91 9.02 -5.55
CA VAL A 161 2.69 9.75 -5.93
C VAL A 161 2.04 10.34 -4.68
N ASP A 162 1.95 11.66 -4.64
CA ASP A 162 1.31 12.39 -3.55
C ASP A 162 -0.15 12.67 -3.88
N MET A 163 -1.05 11.89 -3.28
CA MET A 163 -2.51 11.99 -3.42
C MET A 163 -3.15 11.68 -2.09
N ASP A 164 -4.31 12.31 -1.83
CA ASP A 164 -5.10 12.13 -0.63
C ASP A 164 -6.53 11.76 -0.98
N PHE A 165 -6.93 10.54 -0.63
CA PHE A 165 -8.27 10.02 -0.86
C PHE A 165 -8.99 9.78 0.47
N PRO A 166 -10.28 10.06 0.59
CA PRO A 166 -11.07 9.71 1.77
C PRO A 166 -11.29 8.20 1.90
N ILE A 167 -11.34 7.49 0.77
CA ILE A 167 -11.67 6.06 0.70
C ILE A 167 -10.67 5.34 -0.21
N VAL A 168 -10.12 4.24 0.31
CA VAL A 168 -9.23 3.33 -0.44
C VAL A 168 -9.79 1.91 -0.41
N PHE A 169 -9.93 1.30 -1.59
CA PHE A 169 -10.17 -0.12 -1.76
C PHE A 169 -8.85 -0.79 -2.13
N ARG A 170 -8.36 -1.70 -1.31
CA ARG A 170 -7.08 -2.39 -1.53
C ARG A 170 -7.30 -3.89 -1.65
N GLU A 171 -6.93 -4.47 -2.80
CA GLU A 171 -6.84 -5.93 -2.94
C GLU A 171 -5.82 -6.49 -1.94
N LEU A 172 -6.12 -7.59 -1.27
CA LEU A 172 -5.22 -8.23 -0.30
C LEU A 172 -3.82 -8.45 -0.90
N ALA A 173 -2.82 -8.06 -0.12
CA ALA A 173 -1.43 -7.90 -0.54
C ALA A 173 -0.50 -8.15 0.67
N PRO A 174 0.82 -8.17 0.48
CA PRO A 174 1.76 -8.07 1.58
C PRO A 174 1.47 -6.87 2.48
N LEU A 175 1.71 -7.00 3.78
CA LEU A 175 1.34 -6.01 4.80
C LEU A 175 1.89 -4.60 4.47
N GLU A 176 3.14 -4.53 4.02
CA GLU A 176 3.79 -3.26 3.64
C GLU A 176 3.02 -2.55 2.52
N SER A 177 2.58 -3.30 1.52
CA SER A 177 1.84 -2.79 0.37
C SER A 177 0.46 -2.26 0.79
N ILE A 178 -0.20 -2.93 1.74
CA ILE A 178 -1.47 -2.46 2.31
C ILE A 178 -1.25 -1.16 3.09
N ILE A 179 -0.23 -1.09 3.94
CA ILE A 179 0.09 0.11 4.73
C ILE A 179 0.45 1.28 3.81
N GLN A 180 1.23 1.05 2.75
CA GLN A 180 1.59 2.10 1.79
C GLN A 180 0.38 2.61 1.00
N SER A 181 -0.53 1.71 0.60
CA SER A 181 -1.80 2.10 -0.03
C SER A 181 -2.69 2.87 0.94
N ALA A 182 -2.78 2.43 2.20
CA ALA A 182 -3.50 3.12 3.27
C ALA A 182 -2.89 4.51 3.57
N GLY A 183 -1.59 4.68 3.38
CA GLY A 183 -0.90 5.98 3.43
C GLY A 183 -1.35 6.99 2.37
N ARG A 184 -2.22 6.59 1.42
CA ARG A 184 -2.91 7.46 0.47
C ARG A 184 -4.34 7.81 0.91
N CYS A 185 -4.77 7.26 2.05
CA CYS A 185 -6.07 7.49 2.64
C CYS A 185 -5.95 8.49 3.79
N ASN A 186 -6.73 9.57 3.74
CA ASN A 186 -6.69 10.66 4.75
C ASN A 186 -5.25 11.11 5.07
N ARG A 187 -4.43 11.19 4.03
CA ARG A 187 -3.00 11.48 4.13
C ARG A 187 -2.73 12.81 4.82
N GLU A 188 -3.53 13.81 4.51
CA GLU A 188 -3.41 15.15 5.07
C GLU A 188 -4.12 15.29 6.44
N GLY A 189 -4.81 14.25 6.93
CA GLY A 189 -5.49 14.25 8.21
C GLY A 189 -6.69 15.21 8.27
N LYS A 190 -7.34 15.47 7.14
CA LYS A 190 -8.50 16.35 7.04
C LYS A 190 -9.79 15.74 7.58
N LEU A 191 -9.87 14.43 7.57
CA LEU A 191 -10.99 13.64 8.09
C LEU A 191 -10.63 13.12 9.48
N GLU A 192 -11.63 12.86 10.30
CA GLU A 192 -11.42 12.16 11.57
C GLU A 192 -10.79 10.79 11.30
N LYS A 193 -11.36 10.02 10.38
CA LYS A 193 -10.84 8.74 9.88
C LYS A 193 -11.11 8.58 8.39
N GLY A 194 -10.11 8.12 7.65
CA GLY A 194 -10.27 7.61 6.30
C GLY A 194 -10.66 6.13 6.33
N LYS A 195 -11.30 5.63 5.28
CA LYS A 195 -11.76 4.24 5.20
C LYS A 195 -10.90 3.43 4.24
N VAL A 196 -10.34 2.33 4.73
CA VAL A 196 -9.59 1.38 3.90
C VAL A 196 -10.33 0.06 3.85
N PHE A 197 -10.91 -0.25 2.71
CA PHE A 197 -11.60 -1.51 2.46
C PHE A 197 -10.63 -2.54 1.90
N LEU A 198 -10.50 -3.68 2.59
CA LEU A 198 -9.66 -4.78 2.13
C LEU A 198 -10.53 -5.85 1.46
N PHE A 199 -10.19 -6.23 0.24
CA PHE A 199 -10.94 -7.21 -0.53
C PHE A 199 -10.03 -8.25 -1.18
N GLN A 200 -10.58 -9.40 -1.47
CA GLN A 200 -9.91 -10.47 -2.19
C GLN A 200 -10.63 -10.77 -3.50
N LEU A 201 -9.87 -10.80 -4.60
CA LEU A 201 -10.32 -11.30 -5.90
C LEU A 201 -9.74 -12.69 -6.14
N GLU A 202 -10.35 -13.45 -7.08
CA GLU A 202 -9.81 -14.74 -7.51
C GLU A 202 -8.29 -14.67 -7.77
N GLU A 203 -7.58 -15.73 -7.37
CA GLU A 203 -6.10 -15.78 -7.39
C GLU A 203 -5.44 -15.69 -8.78
N LYS A 204 -6.20 -15.73 -9.86
CA LYS A 204 -5.64 -15.65 -11.22
C LYS A 204 -4.84 -14.35 -11.42
N GLY A 205 -3.51 -14.49 -11.36
CA GLY A 205 -2.57 -13.40 -11.64
C GLY A 205 -2.06 -12.67 -10.41
N GLN A 206 -1.38 -13.35 -9.50
CA GLN A 206 -0.49 -12.71 -8.52
C GLN A 206 0.83 -12.29 -9.17
N PRO A 207 1.49 -11.21 -8.70
CA PRO A 207 2.73 -10.71 -9.30
C PRO A 207 3.89 -11.71 -9.27
N SER A 208 4.05 -12.46 -8.17
CA SER A 208 5.09 -13.47 -8.00
C SER A 208 4.71 -14.50 -6.92
N ALA A 209 5.45 -15.63 -6.84
CA ALA A 209 5.26 -16.62 -5.78
C ALA A 209 5.56 -16.03 -4.39
N GLU A 210 6.62 -15.24 -4.26
CA GLU A 210 6.94 -14.53 -3.01
C GLU A 210 5.82 -13.58 -2.59
N TYR A 211 5.26 -12.82 -3.52
CA TYR A 211 4.14 -11.91 -3.26
C TYR A 211 2.93 -12.67 -2.71
N LYS A 212 2.63 -13.85 -3.29
CA LYS A 212 1.55 -14.73 -2.81
C LYS A 212 1.82 -15.19 -1.37
N THR A 213 3.04 -15.64 -1.07
CA THR A 213 3.44 -16.09 0.27
C THR A 213 3.29 -14.96 1.30
N PHE A 214 3.79 -13.76 1.01
CA PHE A 214 3.66 -12.62 1.91
C PHE A 214 2.21 -12.16 2.08
N THR A 215 1.37 -12.28 1.04
CA THR A 215 -0.07 -12.02 1.14
C THR A 215 -0.76 -13.00 2.08
N GLN A 216 -0.39 -14.29 2.04
CA GLN A 216 -0.91 -15.31 2.96
C GLN A 216 -0.50 -15.04 4.42
N PHE A 217 0.75 -14.62 4.66
CA PHE A 217 1.17 -14.17 5.99
C PHE A 217 0.38 -12.95 6.48
N ALA A 218 0.14 -11.98 5.60
CA ALA A 218 -0.69 -10.83 5.94
C ALA A 218 -2.11 -11.26 6.33
N GLN A 219 -2.73 -12.19 5.59
CA GLN A 219 -4.05 -12.76 5.94
C GLN A 219 -4.06 -13.40 7.33
N LEU A 220 -3.03 -14.19 7.67
CA LEU A 220 -2.91 -14.79 9.01
C LEU A 220 -2.82 -13.73 10.11
N CYS A 221 -2.07 -12.65 9.86
CA CYS A 221 -1.99 -11.52 10.80
C CYS A 221 -3.36 -10.85 11.02
N TYR A 222 -4.15 -10.69 9.96
CA TYR A 222 -5.49 -10.10 10.07
C TYR A 222 -6.47 -10.98 10.85
N HIS A 223 -6.48 -12.28 10.60
CA HIS A 223 -7.36 -13.22 11.30
C HIS A 223 -7.00 -13.34 12.80
N ASN A 224 -5.69 -13.35 13.13
CA ASN A 224 -5.24 -13.53 14.51
C ASN A 224 -5.38 -12.28 15.39
N ASN A 225 -5.46 -11.09 14.80
CA ASN A 225 -5.56 -9.81 15.52
C ASN A 225 -6.96 -9.19 15.51
N GLU A 226 -8.03 -10.03 15.43
CA GLU A 226 -9.43 -9.58 15.45
C GLU A 226 -9.70 -8.38 14.52
N ASN A 227 -9.17 -8.41 13.31
CA ASN A 227 -9.28 -7.33 12.30
C ASN A 227 -8.63 -5.98 12.72
N ARG A 228 -7.73 -5.97 13.68
CA ARG A 228 -7.05 -4.74 14.10
C ARG A 228 -5.68 -4.62 13.44
N LEU A 229 -5.61 -3.88 12.34
CA LEU A 229 -4.37 -3.22 11.94
C LEU A 229 -4.25 -1.94 12.78
N THR A 230 -3.54 -2.05 13.88
CA THR A 230 -3.22 -0.88 14.72
C THR A 230 -1.77 -0.52 14.57
#